data_c89d23fce7aed96b7b93947758af9674
#
_entry.id   c89d23fce7aed96b7b93947758af9674
#
_cell.length_a   1.000
_cell.length_b   1.000
_cell.length_c   1.000
_cell.angle_alpha   90.00
_cell.angle_beta   90.00
_cell.angle_gamma   90.00
#
_symmetry.space_group_name_H-M   'P 1'
#
loop_
_entity.id
_entity.type
_entity.pdbx_description
1 polymer ?
#
loop_
_entity_poly.entity_id
_entity_poly.type
_entity_poly.pdbx_seq_one_letter_code
_entity_poly.pdbx_strand_id
1 'polypeptide(L)'
;MKSGKGWAPLCLPLVAGVVCIALVPNGHAQMHTKTTTSTGKSTQRVTVDRAEVVLVAGNDLVLKMEDGTIRHIADVPDSFKATVDGNEVGIYDLKAGMILERTTTITTTPKVVTRVETIKGKVWHVNPPNYIYLTMDNGTNERFEIPKGQKFNVEGQTVDARALQPGMIITATKVVEFTATEVEQQRKLTGSMPPAPPSPPANTPILIAK
;
A
#
# COMPACT_ATOMS: atom_id res chain seq x y z
N MET A 1 -44.48 -44.34 7.81
CA MET A 1 -45.09 -42.98 7.99
C MET A 1 -44.03 -41.97 8.35
N LYS A 2 -43.97 -40.84 7.61
CA LYS A 2 -43.17 -39.59 7.75
C LYS A 2 -41.68 -39.73 7.44
N SER A 3 -41.12 -39.44 6.26
CA SER A 3 -40.98 -38.17 5.55
C SER A 3 -40.13 -37.16 6.35
N GLY A 4 -38.83 -37.06 6.00
CA GLY A 4 -37.87 -36.05 6.43
C GLY A 4 -37.11 -35.55 5.18
N LYS A 5 -37.47 -34.36 4.72
CA LYS A 5 -36.89 -33.65 3.58
C LYS A 5 -35.43 -33.23 3.86
N GLY A 6 -34.51 -33.74 3.06
CA GLY A 6 -33.15 -33.20 2.98
C GLY A 6 -33.15 -31.88 2.19
N TRP A 7 -32.53 -30.85 2.76
CA TRP A 7 -32.18 -29.63 2.05
C TRP A 7 -30.82 -29.80 1.40
N ALA A 8 -30.83 -29.76 0.09
CA ALA A 8 -29.61 -29.61 -0.70
C ALA A 8 -29.20 -28.11 -0.75
N PRO A 9 -27.95 -27.78 -0.66
CA PRO A 9 -27.50 -26.42 -0.93
C PRO A 9 -27.44 -26.18 -2.43
N LEU A 10 -28.16 -25.17 -2.88
CA LEU A 10 -28.10 -24.65 -4.25
C LEU A 10 -26.70 -24.05 -4.48
N CYS A 11 -25.86 -24.74 -5.25
CA CYS A 11 -24.72 -24.12 -5.90
C CYS A 11 -25.24 -23.25 -7.06
N LEU A 12 -25.16 -21.93 -6.90
CA LEU A 12 -25.33 -21.00 -7.99
C LEU A 12 -24.07 -21.07 -8.89
N PRO A 13 -24.22 -21.32 -10.19
CA PRO A 13 -23.12 -21.15 -11.12
C PRO A 13 -22.86 -19.66 -11.36
N LEU A 14 -21.64 -19.24 -11.12
CA LEU A 14 -21.12 -17.93 -11.49
C LEU A 14 -21.12 -17.86 -13.02
N VAL A 15 -22.09 -17.16 -13.59
CA VAL A 15 -22.14 -16.89 -15.04
C VAL A 15 -21.04 -15.87 -15.32
N ALA A 16 -19.91 -16.35 -15.83
CA ALA A 16 -18.90 -15.50 -16.47
C ALA A 16 -19.52 -14.90 -17.73
N GLY A 17 -19.94 -13.66 -17.64
CA GLY A 17 -20.40 -12.88 -18.77
C GLY A 17 -19.29 -12.68 -19.78
N VAL A 18 -19.29 -13.47 -20.84
CA VAL A 18 -18.51 -13.20 -22.04
C VAL A 18 -19.15 -12.00 -22.72
N VAL A 19 -18.54 -10.83 -22.56
CA VAL A 19 -18.88 -9.64 -23.36
C VAL A 19 -18.31 -9.88 -24.74
N CYS A 20 -19.16 -10.35 -25.68
CA CYS A 20 -18.87 -10.30 -27.10
C CYS A 20 -18.87 -8.85 -27.56
N ILE A 21 -17.68 -8.26 -27.68
CA ILE A 21 -17.50 -6.97 -28.36
C ILE A 21 -17.62 -7.24 -29.84
N ALA A 22 -18.73 -6.79 -30.44
CA ALA A 22 -18.93 -6.80 -31.86
C ALA A 22 -17.87 -5.92 -32.53
N LEU A 23 -17.05 -6.51 -33.38
CA LEU A 23 -16.09 -5.82 -34.25
C LEU A 23 -16.86 -5.02 -35.29
N VAL A 24 -16.97 -3.72 -35.07
CA VAL A 24 -17.35 -2.77 -36.10
C VAL A 24 -16.05 -2.34 -36.79
N PRO A 25 -15.86 -2.55 -38.09
CA PRO A 25 -14.65 -2.14 -38.80
C PRO A 25 -14.72 -0.67 -39.20
N ASN A 26 -14.71 0.23 -38.22
CA ASN A 26 -14.48 1.64 -38.45
C ASN A 26 -13.07 1.94 -37.94
N GLY A 27 -12.16 2.24 -38.89
CA GLY A 27 -10.73 2.44 -38.63
C GLY A 27 -10.43 3.73 -37.87
N HIS A 28 -10.90 3.81 -36.63
CA HIS A 28 -10.65 4.91 -35.72
C HIS A 28 -9.46 4.61 -34.80
N ALA A 29 -8.70 5.64 -34.44
CA ALA A 29 -7.60 5.49 -33.52
C ALA A 29 -8.14 5.31 -32.09
N GLN A 30 -7.66 4.27 -31.40
CA GLN A 30 -8.01 3.98 -30.02
C GLN A 30 -6.75 3.84 -29.18
N MET A 31 -6.77 4.44 -27.99
CA MET A 31 -5.74 4.23 -26.98
C MET A 31 -6.27 3.27 -25.93
N HIS A 32 -5.62 2.13 -25.79
CA HIS A 32 -5.87 1.18 -24.73
C HIS A 32 -4.72 1.16 -23.74
N THR A 33 -5.02 1.35 -22.46
CA THR A 33 -4.03 1.28 -21.39
C THR A 33 -4.34 0.09 -20.50
N LYS A 34 -3.38 -0.82 -20.35
CA LYS A 34 -3.43 -1.92 -19.41
C LYS A 34 -2.33 -1.72 -18.37
N THR A 35 -2.70 -1.69 -17.10
CA THR A 35 -1.75 -1.58 -15.98
C THR A 35 -1.71 -2.91 -15.24
N THR A 36 -0.52 -3.43 -15.01
CA THR A 36 -0.27 -4.64 -14.23
C THR A 36 0.71 -4.29 -13.13
N THR A 37 0.42 -4.71 -11.90
CA THR A 37 1.31 -4.50 -10.75
C THR A 37 1.86 -5.84 -10.31
N SER A 38 3.16 -5.94 -10.23
CA SER A 38 3.88 -7.07 -9.64
C SER A 38 4.44 -6.63 -8.29
N THR A 39 4.23 -7.43 -7.26
CA THR A 39 4.68 -7.16 -5.90
C THR A 39 5.93 -7.98 -5.61
N GLY A 40 6.99 -7.33 -5.18
CA GLY A 40 8.22 -7.97 -4.75
C GLY A 40 8.15 -8.46 -3.30
N LYS A 41 9.26 -9.06 -2.83
CA LYS A 41 9.37 -9.53 -1.45
C LYS A 41 9.40 -8.36 -0.48
N SER A 42 8.49 -8.35 0.49
CA SER A 42 8.46 -7.36 1.55
C SER A 42 9.63 -7.53 2.51
N THR A 43 10.18 -6.42 2.98
CA THR A 43 11.16 -6.38 4.07
C THR A 43 10.55 -5.69 5.28
N GLN A 44 10.83 -6.23 6.46
CA GLN A 44 10.33 -5.65 7.72
C GLN A 44 11.51 -5.16 8.56
N ARG A 45 11.34 -3.96 9.11
CA ARG A 45 12.23 -3.40 10.12
C ARG A 45 11.42 -3.17 11.39
N VAL A 46 11.87 -3.76 12.49
CA VAL A 46 11.25 -3.60 13.80
C VAL A 46 12.17 -2.75 14.66
N THR A 47 11.62 -1.71 15.27
CA THR A 47 12.31 -0.86 16.25
C THR A 47 11.51 -0.89 17.54
N VAL A 48 12.20 -1.08 18.66
CA VAL A 48 11.59 -1.09 19.99
C VAL A 48 12.20 0.05 20.80
N ASP A 49 11.34 0.93 21.28
CA ASP A 49 11.73 2.02 22.19
C ASP A 49 11.12 1.73 23.56
N ARG A 50 11.94 1.76 24.62
CA ARG A 50 11.50 1.57 26.00
C ARG A 50 11.60 2.87 26.79
N ALA A 51 10.64 3.06 27.66
CA ALA A 51 10.61 4.21 28.55
C ALA A 51 9.93 3.83 29.88
N GLU A 52 10.42 4.39 30.97
CA GLU A 52 9.81 4.31 32.30
C GLU A 52 8.93 5.54 32.52
N VAL A 53 7.71 5.33 33.00
CA VAL A 53 6.82 6.43 33.41
C VAL A 53 7.35 7.04 34.68
N VAL A 54 7.72 8.31 34.64
CA VAL A 54 8.21 9.07 35.80
C VAL A 54 7.05 9.78 36.50
N LEU A 55 6.18 10.42 35.73
CA LEU A 55 5.07 11.21 36.22
C LEU A 55 3.93 11.24 35.20
N VAL A 56 2.70 11.19 35.71
CA VAL A 56 1.48 11.52 34.98
C VAL A 56 0.77 12.65 35.73
N ALA A 57 0.52 13.76 35.04
CA ALA A 57 -0.15 14.93 35.61
C ALA A 57 -1.26 15.37 34.67
N GLY A 58 -2.50 14.94 34.93
CA GLY A 58 -3.60 15.13 33.99
C GLY A 58 -3.31 14.41 32.68
N ASN A 59 -3.27 15.14 31.58
CA ASN A 59 -2.95 14.64 30.24
C ASN A 59 -1.44 14.72 29.89
N ASP A 60 -0.61 15.12 30.85
CA ASP A 60 0.84 15.23 30.63
C ASP A 60 1.54 13.97 31.11
N LEU A 61 2.42 13.46 30.29
CA LEU A 61 3.19 12.25 30.55
C LEU A 61 4.68 12.55 30.52
N VAL A 62 5.38 12.24 31.59
CA VAL A 62 6.84 12.35 31.68
C VAL A 62 7.43 10.96 31.66
N LEU A 63 8.30 10.72 30.69
CA LEU A 63 8.96 9.44 30.43
C LEU A 63 10.47 9.59 30.60
N LYS A 64 11.09 8.59 31.20
CA LYS A 64 12.54 8.39 31.16
C LYS A 64 12.86 7.32 30.14
N MET A 65 13.57 7.70 29.09
CA MET A 65 13.99 6.78 28.04
C MET A 65 15.12 5.87 28.52
N GLU A 66 15.37 4.79 27.78
CA GLU A 66 16.44 3.83 28.12
C GLU A 66 17.84 4.47 28.12
N ASP A 67 18.06 5.51 27.32
CA ASP A 67 19.29 6.31 27.29
C ASP A 67 19.41 7.30 28.47
N GLY A 68 18.44 7.30 29.40
CA GLY A 68 18.37 8.22 30.54
C GLY A 68 17.74 9.58 30.23
N THR A 69 17.41 9.86 28.97
CA THR A 69 16.77 11.12 28.55
C THR A 69 15.36 11.22 29.13
N ILE A 70 15.01 12.37 29.68
CA ILE A 70 13.64 12.67 30.12
C ILE A 70 12.87 13.31 28.95
N ARG A 71 11.72 12.76 28.65
CA ARG A 71 10.78 13.32 27.67
C ARG A 71 9.47 13.70 28.32
N HIS A 72 9.06 14.94 28.10
CA HIS A 72 7.73 15.42 28.43
C HIS A 72 6.85 15.35 27.19
N ILE A 73 5.73 14.69 27.31
CA ILE A 73 4.68 14.59 26.26
C ILE A 73 3.47 15.28 26.84
N ALA A 74 3.20 16.49 26.34
CA ALA A 74 2.03 17.27 26.72
C ALA A 74 0.81 16.86 25.92
N ASP A 75 -0.37 17.08 26.47
CA ASP A 75 -1.68 16.90 25.82
C ASP A 75 -1.88 15.51 25.20
N VAL A 76 -1.52 14.46 25.93
CA VAL A 76 -1.80 13.09 25.51
C VAL A 76 -3.33 12.95 25.37
N PRO A 77 -3.85 12.55 24.21
CA PRO A 77 -5.29 12.48 23.99
C PRO A 77 -5.95 11.41 24.87
N ASP A 78 -7.19 11.64 25.32
CA ASP A 78 -7.97 10.68 26.12
C ASP A 78 -8.19 9.34 25.39
N SER A 79 -8.09 9.35 24.06
CA SER A 79 -8.13 8.12 23.24
C SER A 79 -6.85 7.30 23.30
N PHE A 80 -5.83 7.76 24.02
CA PHE A 80 -4.60 7.01 24.23
C PHE A 80 -4.88 5.67 24.88
N LYS A 81 -4.30 4.60 24.32
CA LYS A 81 -4.39 3.24 24.82
C LYS A 81 -3.03 2.57 24.77
N ALA A 82 -2.70 1.90 25.86
CA ALA A 82 -1.55 1.02 25.95
C ALA A 82 -2.01 -0.34 26.51
N THR A 83 -1.32 -1.42 26.16
CA THR A 83 -1.57 -2.73 26.73
C THR A 83 -0.53 -3.00 27.81
N VAL A 84 -0.91 -2.95 29.08
CA VAL A 84 -0.02 -3.21 30.22
C VAL A 84 -0.42 -4.54 30.84
N ASP A 85 0.52 -5.49 30.88
CA ASP A 85 0.30 -6.86 31.39
C ASP A 85 -0.98 -7.52 30.83
N GLY A 86 -1.25 -7.26 29.53
CA GLY A 86 -2.40 -7.82 28.82
C GLY A 86 -3.70 -7.02 28.96
N ASN A 87 -3.75 -5.98 29.81
CA ASN A 87 -4.91 -5.13 30.00
C ASN A 87 -4.78 -3.81 29.24
N GLU A 88 -5.86 -3.33 28.67
CA GLU A 88 -5.90 -2.03 28.02
C GLU A 88 -6.02 -0.93 29.08
N VAL A 89 -5.07 0.02 29.11
CA VAL A 89 -5.00 1.13 30.05
C VAL A 89 -4.99 2.47 29.31
N GLY A 90 -5.67 3.46 29.87
CA GLY A 90 -5.64 4.84 29.40
C GLY A 90 -4.52 5.65 30.05
N ILE A 91 -4.43 6.95 29.70
CA ILE A 91 -3.41 7.84 30.26
C ILE A 91 -3.54 7.96 31.79
N TYR A 92 -4.76 8.00 32.33
CA TYR A 92 -5.04 8.15 33.75
C TYR A 92 -4.76 6.90 34.60
N ASP A 93 -4.62 5.74 33.95
CA ASP A 93 -4.31 4.47 34.60
C ASP A 93 -2.80 4.22 34.71
N LEU A 94 -2.00 5.03 34.00
CA LEU A 94 -0.55 4.93 34.05
C LEU A 94 -0.02 5.40 35.41
N LYS A 95 0.94 4.68 35.97
CA LYS A 95 1.58 4.99 37.25
C LYS A 95 3.09 5.10 37.08
N ALA A 96 3.71 5.91 37.90
CA ALA A 96 5.16 6.01 37.99
C ALA A 96 5.80 4.62 38.23
N GLY A 97 6.89 4.35 37.54
CA GLY A 97 7.60 3.07 37.54
C GLY A 97 7.08 2.04 36.54
N MET A 98 5.95 2.27 35.87
CA MET A 98 5.55 1.43 34.74
C MET A 98 6.52 1.56 33.59
N ILE A 99 6.82 0.45 32.93
CA ILE A 99 7.65 0.44 31.74
C ILE A 99 6.72 0.36 30.53
N LEU A 100 6.86 1.33 29.61
CA LEU A 100 6.17 1.35 28.34
C LEU A 100 7.15 0.96 27.23
N GLU A 101 6.68 0.13 26.31
CA GLU A 101 7.44 -0.34 25.18
C GLU A 101 6.66 -0.04 23.90
N ARG A 102 7.25 0.76 23.01
CA ARG A 102 6.70 1.07 21.72
C ARG A 102 7.41 0.27 20.65
N THR A 103 6.72 -0.70 20.09
CA THR A 103 7.18 -1.44 18.92
C THR A 103 6.69 -0.75 17.66
N THR A 104 7.61 -0.34 16.81
CA THR A 104 7.33 0.22 15.49
C THR A 104 7.79 -0.78 14.43
N THR A 105 6.86 -1.30 13.64
CA THR A 105 7.14 -2.19 12.52
C THR A 105 6.94 -1.43 11.22
N ILE A 106 7.99 -1.32 10.42
CA ILE A 106 7.96 -0.72 9.09
C ILE A 106 8.08 -1.85 8.08
N THR A 107 7.03 -2.06 7.30
CA THR A 107 7.01 -3.01 6.20
C THR A 107 7.19 -2.26 4.90
N THR A 108 8.26 -2.56 4.18
CA THR A 108 8.57 -1.98 2.88
C THR A 108 8.36 -3.01 1.79
N THR A 109 7.45 -2.75 0.88
CA THR A 109 7.10 -3.65 -0.22
C THR A 109 7.40 -2.98 -1.56
N PRO A 110 8.42 -3.44 -2.30
CA PRO A 110 8.68 -2.95 -3.65
C PRO A 110 7.60 -3.46 -4.60
N LYS A 111 7.13 -2.58 -5.48
CA LYS A 111 6.17 -2.89 -6.54
C LYS A 111 6.74 -2.47 -7.88
N VAL A 112 6.56 -3.29 -8.89
CA VAL A 112 6.83 -2.94 -10.27
C VAL A 112 5.50 -2.75 -10.98
N VAL A 113 5.26 -1.55 -11.46
CA VAL A 113 4.06 -1.22 -12.21
C VAL A 113 4.42 -1.17 -13.68
N THR A 114 3.86 -2.09 -14.45
CA THR A 114 4.01 -2.16 -15.90
C THR A 114 2.76 -1.58 -16.54
N ARG A 115 2.92 -0.50 -17.28
CA ARG A 115 1.87 0.11 -18.08
C ARG A 115 2.10 -0.22 -19.54
N VAL A 116 1.14 -0.88 -20.15
CA VAL A 116 1.13 -1.18 -21.58
C VAL A 116 0.15 -0.24 -22.25
N GLU A 117 0.65 0.67 -23.05
CA GLU A 117 -0.14 1.61 -23.83
C GLU A 117 -0.16 1.13 -25.28
N THR A 118 -1.33 0.82 -25.80
CA THR A 118 -1.51 0.42 -27.20
C THR A 118 -2.26 1.52 -27.92
N ILE A 119 -1.64 2.08 -28.92
CA ILE A 119 -2.17 3.15 -29.77
C ILE A 119 -2.48 2.54 -31.13
N LYS A 120 -3.73 2.63 -31.58
CA LYS A 120 -4.15 2.25 -32.92
C LYS A 120 -4.68 3.47 -33.64
N GLY A 121 -4.18 3.74 -34.85
CA GLY A 121 -4.64 4.90 -35.59
C GLY A 121 -4.24 4.88 -37.04
N LYS A 122 -4.86 5.80 -37.81
CA LYS A 122 -4.52 6.02 -39.23
C LYS A 122 -3.42 7.06 -39.33
N VAL A 123 -2.33 6.74 -40.00
CA VAL A 123 -1.20 7.65 -40.23
C VAL A 123 -1.67 8.83 -41.06
N TRP A 124 -1.54 10.03 -40.53
CA TRP A 124 -1.74 11.28 -41.26
C TRP A 124 -0.43 11.81 -41.83
N HIS A 125 0.63 11.86 -40.99
CA HIS A 125 1.96 12.34 -41.38
C HIS A 125 3.05 11.66 -40.55
N VAL A 126 4.22 11.43 -41.15
CA VAL A 126 5.38 10.81 -40.46
C VAL A 126 6.61 11.67 -40.67
N ASN A 127 7.36 11.95 -39.61
CA ASN A 127 8.70 12.52 -39.63
C ASN A 127 9.67 11.59 -38.91
N PRO A 128 10.14 10.53 -39.60
CA PRO A 128 11.03 9.56 -38.98
C PRO A 128 12.43 10.15 -38.73
N PRO A 129 13.12 9.81 -37.64
CA PRO A 129 12.70 8.86 -36.60
C PRO A 129 11.94 9.51 -35.44
N ASN A 130 11.57 10.78 -35.54
CA ASN A 130 11.23 11.62 -34.39
C ASN A 130 9.77 11.51 -33.97
N TYR A 131 8.82 11.67 -34.89
CA TYR A 131 7.40 11.70 -34.55
C TYR A 131 6.48 11.26 -35.68
N ILE A 132 5.26 10.92 -35.29
CA ILE A 132 4.15 10.57 -36.19
C ILE A 132 2.89 11.30 -35.75
N TYR A 133 2.08 11.72 -36.71
CA TYR A 133 0.72 12.18 -36.49
C TYR A 133 -0.27 11.08 -36.85
N LEU A 134 -1.16 10.78 -35.94
CA LEU A 134 -2.26 9.82 -36.15
C LEU A 134 -3.60 10.54 -36.08
N THR A 135 -4.46 10.21 -37.01
CA THR A 135 -5.87 10.60 -36.93
C THR A 135 -6.56 9.74 -35.88
N MET A 136 -7.09 10.40 -34.84
CA MET A 136 -7.82 9.79 -33.73
C MET A 136 -9.29 9.62 -34.05
N ASP A 137 -10.04 8.89 -33.18
CA ASP A 137 -11.46 8.59 -33.32
C ASP A 137 -12.35 9.84 -33.45
N ASN A 138 -11.95 10.91 -32.76
CA ASN A 138 -12.63 12.21 -32.81
C ASN A 138 -12.34 13.01 -34.08
N GLY A 139 -11.56 12.45 -35.02
CA GLY A 139 -11.15 13.10 -36.26
C GLY A 139 -9.98 14.09 -36.09
N THR A 140 -9.44 14.25 -34.87
CA THR A 140 -8.27 15.10 -34.64
C THR A 140 -6.99 14.38 -34.97
N ASN A 141 -5.95 15.15 -35.37
CA ASN A 141 -4.61 14.62 -35.58
C ASN A 141 -3.77 14.87 -34.33
N GLU A 142 -3.30 13.80 -33.69
CA GLU A 142 -2.43 13.88 -32.52
C GLU A 142 -1.00 13.49 -32.87
N ARG A 143 -0.05 14.18 -32.26
CA ARG A 143 1.39 13.93 -32.41
C ARG A 143 1.86 12.93 -31.36
N PHE A 144 2.56 11.90 -31.83
CA PHE A 144 3.22 10.92 -30.98
C PHE A 144 4.72 10.90 -31.26
N GLU A 145 5.53 10.94 -30.21
CA GLU A 145 6.97 10.74 -30.33
C GLU A 145 7.27 9.27 -30.59
N ILE A 146 8.22 8.99 -31.45
CA ILE A 146 8.65 7.64 -31.78
C ILE A 146 9.85 7.27 -30.90
N PRO A 147 9.68 6.38 -29.90
CA PRO A 147 10.79 5.89 -29.11
C PRO A 147 11.84 5.21 -29.99
N LYS A 148 13.10 5.32 -29.61
CA LYS A 148 14.20 4.68 -30.34
C LYS A 148 13.97 3.17 -30.43
N GLY A 149 14.02 2.63 -31.66
CA GLY A 149 13.80 1.21 -31.92
C GLY A 149 12.33 0.77 -31.92
N GLN A 150 11.38 1.71 -31.86
CA GLN A 150 9.95 1.39 -31.93
C GLN A 150 9.60 0.69 -33.24
N LYS A 151 8.89 -0.41 -33.12
CA LYS A 151 8.29 -1.13 -34.25
C LYS A 151 6.79 -0.91 -34.26
N PHE A 152 6.22 -0.91 -35.46
CA PHE A 152 4.78 -0.71 -35.71
C PHE A 152 4.21 -1.95 -36.37
N ASN A 153 3.00 -2.31 -35.99
CA ASN A 153 2.28 -3.35 -36.70
C ASN A 153 1.36 -2.68 -37.74
N VAL A 154 1.54 -3.05 -38.99
CA VAL A 154 0.72 -2.64 -40.13
C VAL A 154 0.13 -3.91 -40.75
N GLU A 155 -1.16 -4.13 -40.63
CA GLU A 155 -1.86 -5.30 -41.20
C GLU A 155 -1.21 -6.64 -40.84
N GLY A 156 -0.71 -6.76 -39.60
CA GLY A 156 -0.05 -7.98 -39.11
C GLY A 156 1.46 -8.04 -39.38
N GLN A 157 2.02 -7.12 -40.14
CA GLN A 157 3.47 -7.04 -40.40
C GLN A 157 4.14 -6.03 -39.48
N THR A 158 5.32 -6.36 -39.01
CA THR A 158 6.13 -5.47 -38.18
C THR A 158 7.07 -4.64 -39.05
N VAL A 159 6.89 -3.32 -39.04
CA VAL A 159 7.66 -2.36 -39.83
C VAL A 159 8.34 -1.29 -39.01
N ASP A 160 9.37 -0.68 -39.54
CA ASP A 160 10.04 0.48 -38.96
C ASP A 160 9.29 1.78 -39.26
N ALA A 161 9.54 2.82 -38.46
CA ALA A 161 8.96 4.14 -38.67
C ALA A 161 9.22 4.72 -40.06
N ARG A 162 10.34 4.37 -40.70
CA ARG A 162 10.71 4.83 -42.05
C ARG A 162 9.87 4.20 -43.16
N ALA A 163 9.26 3.06 -42.90
CA ALA A 163 8.38 2.36 -43.84
C ALA A 163 6.93 2.83 -43.77
N LEU A 164 6.60 3.66 -42.80
CA LEU A 164 5.25 4.16 -42.61
C LEU A 164 4.90 5.22 -43.67
N GLN A 165 3.69 5.12 -44.19
CA GLN A 165 3.15 6.05 -45.18
C GLN A 165 1.80 6.62 -44.73
N PRO A 166 1.46 7.86 -45.12
CA PRO A 166 0.12 8.39 -44.85
C PRO A 166 -0.98 7.46 -45.37
N GLY A 167 -2.02 7.29 -44.57
CA GLY A 167 -3.14 6.41 -44.89
C GLY A 167 -3.06 4.99 -44.30
N MET A 168 -1.88 4.53 -43.88
CA MET A 168 -1.72 3.22 -43.22
C MET A 168 -2.39 3.21 -41.85
N ILE A 169 -3.00 2.09 -41.50
CA ILE A 169 -3.51 1.84 -40.16
C ILE A 169 -2.42 1.10 -39.38
N ILE A 170 -1.99 1.70 -38.31
CA ILE A 170 -0.93 1.13 -37.48
C ILE A 170 -1.43 0.80 -36.07
N THR A 171 -0.74 -0.15 -35.46
CA THR A 171 -0.83 -0.42 -34.02
C THR A 171 0.58 -0.35 -33.45
N ALA A 172 0.77 0.49 -32.43
CA ALA A 172 2.01 0.60 -31.69
C ALA A 172 1.77 0.29 -30.23
N THR A 173 2.67 -0.47 -29.63
CA THR A 173 2.62 -0.80 -28.20
C THR A 173 3.85 -0.23 -27.53
N LYS A 174 3.62 0.57 -26.48
CA LYS A 174 4.66 1.11 -25.61
C LYS A 174 4.52 0.47 -24.24
N VAL A 175 5.58 -0.12 -23.75
CA VAL A 175 5.65 -0.67 -22.38
C VAL A 175 6.46 0.29 -21.54
N VAL A 176 5.88 0.76 -20.45
CA VAL A 176 6.54 1.62 -19.46
C VAL A 176 6.55 0.89 -18.14
N GLU A 177 7.72 0.68 -17.58
CA GLU A 177 7.91 0.09 -16.27
C GLU A 177 8.45 1.14 -15.31
N PHE A 178 7.85 1.23 -14.14
CA PHE A 178 8.36 2.05 -13.07
C PHE A 178 8.25 1.32 -11.73
N THR A 179 9.22 1.59 -10.86
CA THR A 179 9.24 1.03 -9.53
C THR A 179 8.51 1.96 -8.58
N ALA A 180 7.63 1.40 -7.76
CA ALA A 180 6.98 2.05 -6.66
C ALA A 180 7.34 1.32 -5.36
N THR A 181 7.33 2.03 -4.24
CA THR A 181 7.57 1.42 -2.94
C THR A 181 6.39 1.74 -2.04
N GLU A 182 5.75 0.70 -1.55
CA GLU A 182 4.72 0.82 -0.53
C GLU A 182 5.37 0.67 0.84
N VAL A 183 5.11 1.64 1.73
CA VAL A 183 5.61 1.64 3.11
C VAL A 183 4.42 1.64 4.04
N GLU A 184 4.28 0.56 4.81
CA GLU A 184 3.29 0.43 5.86
C GLU A 184 3.98 0.53 7.21
N GLN A 185 3.47 1.40 8.09
CA GLN A 185 3.98 1.57 9.43
C GLN A 185 2.91 1.17 10.46
N GLN A 186 3.23 0.17 11.26
CA GLN A 186 2.40 -0.25 12.39
C GLN A 186 3.10 0.11 13.69
N ARG A 187 2.34 0.62 14.67
CA ARG A 187 2.81 0.95 16.00
C ARG A 187 1.99 0.19 17.01
N LYS A 188 2.68 -0.48 17.93
CA LYS A 188 2.07 -1.16 19.06
C LYS A 188 2.71 -0.61 20.33
N LEU A 189 1.88 -0.26 21.32
CA LEU A 189 2.33 0.19 22.62
C LEU A 189 1.94 -0.85 23.67
N THR A 190 2.93 -1.41 24.33
CA THR A 190 2.78 -2.37 25.41
C THR A 190 3.47 -1.85 26.65
N GLY A 191 3.23 -2.44 27.78
CA GLY A 191 3.89 -2.07 29.03
C GLY A 191 3.85 -3.19 30.06
N SER A 192 4.59 -2.99 31.12
CA SER A 192 4.59 -3.87 32.31
C SER A 192 4.57 -3.05 33.57
N MET A 193 3.94 -3.60 34.60
CA MET A 193 4.00 -3.06 35.95
C MET A 193 5.42 -3.18 36.51
N PRO A 194 5.85 -2.24 37.36
CA PRO A 194 7.09 -2.43 38.12
C PRO A 194 7.01 -3.68 38.98
N PRO A 195 8.12 -4.39 39.21
CA PRO A 195 8.15 -5.52 40.11
C PRO A 195 7.69 -5.07 41.49
N ALA A 196 6.88 -5.89 42.15
CA ALA A 196 6.45 -5.61 43.51
C ALA A 196 7.67 -5.41 44.41
N PRO A 197 7.68 -4.42 45.31
CA PRO A 197 8.74 -4.25 46.26
C PRO A 197 8.94 -5.55 47.08
N PRO A 198 10.17 -5.91 47.40
CA PRO A 198 10.43 -7.13 48.17
C PRO A 198 9.64 -7.07 49.47
N SER A 199 8.98 -8.16 49.81
CA SER A 199 8.27 -8.28 51.11
C SER A 199 9.25 -8.01 52.26
N PRO A 200 8.90 -7.18 53.23
CA PRO A 200 9.75 -6.96 54.39
C PRO A 200 10.04 -8.31 55.06
N PRO A 201 11.23 -8.52 55.60
CA PRO A 201 11.58 -9.76 56.30
C PRO A 201 10.58 -10.00 57.42
N ALA A 202 10.20 -11.27 57.64
CA ALA A 202 9.13 -11.69 58.56
C ALA A 202 9.29 -11.18 60.00
N ASN A 203 10.46 -10.68 60.39
CA ASN A 203 10.78 -10.18 61.72
C ASN A 203 10.94 -8.65 61.80
N THR A 204 10.48 -7.88 60.80
CA THR A 204 10.53 -6.43 60.92
C THR A 204 9.40 -5.94 61.82
N PRO A 205 9.68 -5.31 62.99
CA PRO A 205 8.63 -4.81 63.88
C PRO A 205 7.88 -3.67 63.20
N ILE A 206 6.54 -3.79 63.16
CA ILE A 206 5.67 -2.73 62.66
C ILE A 206 5.63 -1.64 63.72
N LEU A 207 6.33 -0.54 63.52
CA LEU A 207 6.24 0.65 64.36
C LEU A 207 4.88 1.33 64.07
N ILE A 208 3.88 1.07 64.93
CA ILE A 208 2.64 1.81 64.89
C ILE A 208 2.89 3.16 65.57
N ALA A 209 2.91 4.22 64.80
CA ALA A 209 2.92 5.57 65.35
C ALA A 209 1.61 5.81 66.10
N LYS A 210 1.70 6.21 67.37
CA LYS A 210 0.61 6.48 68.29
C LYS A 210 0.19 7.95 68.14
#